data_ef780c9234f0766ef3ca9cfd6dfe89d2
#
_entry.id   ef780c9234f0766ef3ca9cfd6dfe89d2
#
_cell.length_a   1.000
_cell.length_b   1.000
_cell.length_c   1.000
_cell.angle_alpha   90.00
_cell.angle_beta   90.00
_cell.angle_gamma   90.00
#
_symmetry.space_group_name_H-M   'P 1'
#
loop_
_entity.id
_entity.type
_entity.pdbx_description
1 polymer ?
#
loop_
_entity_poly.entity_id
_entity_poly.type
_entity_poly.pdbx_seq_one_letter_code
_entity_poly.pdbx_strand_id
1 'polypeptide(L)'
;MCLALSGCLDFGKVDDAKAPGDLLGMYQVTGKLANSSCGDAALGAGAIWNFQVKLTRFDSNIYWLNGQETLSGEIANDGRTFSIQSDVQVTISEPGRGRPGCVVMRRDDAEGKLSDSGDDVESFEGTLSFSYAAVSGSDCSDWVGSQGAVDSLPCSLRYDLDGKRMDPKK
;
A
#
# COMPACT_ATOMS: atom_id res chain seq x y z
N MET A 1 -19.86 -24.43 -4.50
CA MET A 1 -19.20 -24.20 -3.19
C MET A 1 -18.39 -22.91 -3.38
N CYS A 2 -19.03 -21.77 -3.06
CA CYS A 2 -18.47 -20.44 -3.28
C CYS A 2 -17.51 -20.13 -2.14
N LEU A 3 -16.21 -20.10 -2.43
CA LEU A 3 -15.22 -19.46 -1.56
C LEU A 3 -15.20 -17.97 -1.92
N ALA A 4 -16.05 -17.24 -1.23
CA ALA A 4 -16.00 -15.79 -1.20
C ALA A 4 -14.72 -15.39 -0.44
N LEU A 5 -13.66 -15.04 -1.16
CA LEU A 5 -12.54 -14.23 -0.66
C LEU A 5 -13.02 -12.79 -0.50
N SER A 6 -14.04 -12.60 0.32
CA SER A 6 -14.37 -11.30 0.89
C SER A 6 -13.34 -11.03 1.98
N GLY A 7 -12.13 -10.72 1.59
CA GLY A 7 -11.19 -10.04 2.45
C GLY A 7 -11.73 -8.63 2.70
N CYS A 8 -12.71 -8.50 3.57
CA CYS A 8 -12.87 -7.27 4.32
C CYS A 8 -11.52 -7.06 5.00
N LEU A 9 -10.72 -6.14 4.45
CA LEU A 9 -9.60 -5.55 5.16
C LEU A 9 -10.23 -4.84 6.36
N ASP A 10 -10.41 -5.58 7.44
CA ASP A 10 -10.69 -5.02 8.75
C ASP A 10 -9.40 -4.29 9.12
N PHE A 11 -9.34 -3.02 8.74
CA PHE A 11 -8.28 -2.12 9.19
C PHE A 11 -8.45 -2.00 10.69
N GLY A 12 -7.69 -2.81 11.44
CA GLY A 12 -7.63 -2.73 12.89
C GLY A 12 -7.42 -1.28 13.29
N LYS A 13 -7.92 -0.91 14.46
CA LYS A 13 -7.85 0.47 14.94
C LYS A 13 -6.40 0.96 14.87
N VAL A 14 -6.14 1.88 13.96
CA VAL A 14 -4.82 2.49 13.73
C VAL A 14 -4.32 3.19 15.00
N ASP A 15 -5.25 3.58 15.88
CA ASP A 15 -4.99 4.26 17.16
C ASP A 15 -4.04 3.50 18.09
N ASP A 16 -4.14 2.17 18.14
CA ASP A 16 -3.36 1.34 19.07
C ASP A 16 -1.98 0.93 18.51
N ALA A 17 -1.71 1.20 17.25
CA ALA A 17 -0.45 0.84 16.62
C ALA A 17 0.69 1.72 17.15
N LYS A 18 1.76 1.07 17.63
CA LYS A 18 2.96 1.75 18.12
C LYS A 18 4.00 1.85 17.01
N ALA A 19 4.46 3.07 16.72
CA ALA A 19 5.61 3.34 15.89
C ALA A 19 6.61 4.21 16.64
N PRO A 20 7.90 4.19 16.26
CA PRO A 20 8.90 5.10 16.81
C PRO A 20 8.55 6.57 16.53
N GLY A 21 9.02 7.45 17.41
CA GLY A 21 9.05 8.89 17.21
C GLY A 21 7.80 9.64 17.56
N ASP A 22 7.73 10.87 17.07
CA ASP A 22 6.67 11.83 17.36
C ASP A 22 5.51 11.66 16.37
N LEU A 23 4.29 11.80 16.89
CA LEU A 23 3.09 11.70 16.08
C LEU A 23 2.94 12.92 15.18
N LEU A 24 2.97 12.73 13.86
CA LEU A 24 2.61 13.76 12.88
C LEU A 24 1.09 13.90 12.75
N GLY A 25 0.36 12.79 12.83
CA GLY A 25 -1.10 12.78 12.81
C GLY A 25 -1.71 11.47 12.36
N MET A 26 -3.04 11.42 12.48
CA MET A 26 -3.88 10.41 11.84
C MET A 26 -4.59 11.05 10.64
N TYR A 27 -4.57 10.36 9.51
CA TYR A 27 -5.07 10.89 8.26
C TYR A 27 -6.13 9.98 7.66
N GLN A 28 -7.23 10.57 7.20
CA GLN A 28 -8.12 9.94 6.25
C GLN A 28 -7.52 10.15 4.86
N VAL A 29 -7.23 9.06 4.18
CA VAL A 29 -6.62 9.09 2.85
C VAL A 29 -7.63 8.68 1.81
N THR A 30 -7.71 9.44 0.72
CA THR A 30 -8.43 9.08 -0.50
C THR A 30 -7.41 8.81 -1.59
N GLY A 31 -7.34 7.56 -2.06
CA GLY A 31 -6.57 7.15 -3.22
C GLY A 31 -7.45 7.14 -4.46
N LYS A 32 -7.02 7.77 -5.55
CA LYS A 32 -7.66 7.71 -6.85
C LYS A 32 -6.78 6.91 -7.80
N LEU A 33 -7.33 5.85 -8.40
CA LEU A 33 -6.60 5.04 -9.37
C LEU A 33 -6.20 5.91 -10.56
N ALA A 34 -4.90 6.12 -10.71
CA ALA A 34 -4.32 6.93 -11.79
C ALA A 34 -3.92 6.06 -12.99
N ASN A 35 -3.43 4.84 -12.73
CA ASN A 35 -3.01 3.91 -13.77
C ASN A 35 -3.10 2.46 -13.27
N SER A 36 -3.41 1.54 -14.20
CA SER A 36 -3.34 0.09 -13.96
C SER A 36 -2.85 -0.60 -15.23
N SER A 37 -1.78 -1.37 -15.14
CA SER A 37 -1.38 -2.35 -16.15
C SER A 37 -1.74 -3.78 -15.76
N CYS A 38 -2.34 -3.96 -14.57
CA CYS A 38 -2.82 -5.25 -14.09
C CYS A 38 -4.20 -5.63 -14.63
N GLY A 39 -4.92 -4.67 -15.23
CA GLY A 39 -6.32 -4.79 -15.68
C GLY A 39 -7.24 -3.82 -14.96
N ASP A 40 -8.42 -3.57 -15.52
CA ASP A 40 -9.37 -2.55 -15.03
C ASP A 40 -9.98 -2.88 -13.67
N ALA A 41 -10.11 -4.16 -13.35
CA ALA A 41 -10.66 -4.64 -12.07
C ALA A 41 -9.67 -5.53 -11.33
N ALA A 42 -8.38 -5.43 -11.66
CA ALA A 42 -7.35 -6.28 -11.11
C ALA A 42 -7.31 -6.17 -9.59
N LEU A 43 -7.19 -7.32 -8.93
CA LEU A 43 -7.03 -7.41 -7.46
C LEU A 43 -8.16 -6.73 -6.66
N GLY A 44 -9.33 -6.51 -7.28
CA GLY A 44 -10.43 -5.77 -6.67
C GLY A 44 -10.16 -4.26 -6.54
N ALA A 45 -9.18 -3.73 -7.29
CA ALA A 45 -8.83 -2.31 -7.29
C ALA A 45 -10.03 -1.46 -7.73
N GLY A 46 -10.53 -0.64 -6.82
CA GLY A 46 -11.57 0.35 -7.13
C GLY A 46 -10.96 1.66 -7.67
N ALA A 47 -11.74 2.40 -8.46
CA ALA A 47 -11.33 3.73 -8.92
C ALA A 47 -11.05 4.71 -7.77
N ILE A 48 -11.67 4.49 -6.61
CA ILE A 48 -11.46 5.25 -5.37
C ILE A 48 -11.26 4.25 -4.23
N TRP A 49 -10.23 4.50 -3.43
CA TRP A 49 -9.90 3.73 -2.23
C TRP A 49 -9.73 4.66 -1.04
N ASN A 50 -10.54 4.44 0.01
CA ASN A 50 -10.47 5.24 1.22
C ASN A 50 -9.90 4.38 2.36
N PHE A 51 -8.90 4.91 3.05
CA PHE A 51 -8.27 4.24 4.17
C PHE A 51 -7.72 5.24 5.19
N GLN A 52 -7.29 4.74 6.34
CA GLN A 52 -6.68 5.56 7.38
C GLN A 52 -5.22 5.20 7.53
N VAL A 53 -4.41 6.20 7.86
CA VAL A 53 -2.99 6.02 8.16
C VAL A 53 -2.60 6.90 9.32
N LYS A 54 -1.74 6.36 10.19
CA LYS A 54 -1.03 7.10 11.22
C LYS A 54 0.39 7.33 10.76
N LEU A 55 0.84 8.57 10.76
CA LEU A 55 2.21 8.94 10.45
C LEU A 55 2.94 9.37 11.72
N THR A 56 4.14 8.83 11.92
CA THR A 56 5.07 9.28 12.95
C THR A 56 6.43 9.58 12.33
N ARG A 57 7.24 10.42 13.02
CA ARG A 57 8.57 10.80 12.57
C ARG A 57 9.58 10.59 13.68
N PHE A 58 10.71 9.97 13.35
CA PHE A 58 11.86 9.85 14.22
C PHE A 58 13.13 10.18 13.43
N ASP A 59 13.79 11.27 13.78
CA ASP A 59 14.91 11.84 13.01
C ASP A 59 14.53 12.08 11.54
N SER A 60 15.26 11.49 10.60
CA SER A 60 15.00 11.55 9.16
C SER A 60 14.09 10.42 8.66
N ASN A 61 13.52 9.62 9.55
CA ASN A 61 12.65 8.52 9.17
C ASN A 61 11.17 8.90 9.36
N ILE A 62 10.35 8.44 8.45
CA ILE A 62 8.89 8.44 8.55
C ILE A 62 8.39 7.01 8.72
N TYR A 63 7.36 6.85 9.54
CA TYR A 63 6.69 5.57 9.72
C TYR A 63 5.23 5.73 9.34
N TRP A 64 4.78 4.78 8.52
CA TRP A 64 3.43 4.69 8.01
C TRP A 64 2.77 3.44 8.59
N LEU A 65 1.71 3.65 9.38
CA LEU A 65 0.96 2.60 10.02
C LEU A 65 -0.44 2.56 9.43
N ASN A 66 -0.79 1.46 8.80
CA ASN A 66 -2.10 1.23 8.18
C ASN A 66 -3.02 0.32 9.01
N GLY A 67 -2.64 0.04 10.26
CA GLY A 67 -3.36 -0.82 11.19
C GLY A 67 -2.91 -2.29 11.19
N GLN A 68 -2.23 -2.75 10.17
CA GLN A 68 -1.69 -4.12 10.08
C GLN A 68 -0.17 -4.14 10.10
N GLU A 69 0.44 -3.20 9.42
CA GLU A 69 1.88 -3.12 9.23
C GLU A 69 2.40 -1.73 9.58
N THR A 70 3.63 -1.70 10.05
CA THR A 70 4.41 -0.48 10.20
C THR A 70 5.47 -0.49 9.11
N LEU A 71 5.35 0.40 8.14
CA LEU A 71 6.33 0.61 7.10
C LEU A 71 7.22 1.79 7.49
N SER A 72 8.51 1.70 7.20
CA SER A 72 9.45 2.79 7.42
C SER A 72 9.99 3.32 6.11
N GLY A 73 10.27 4.61 6.08
CA GLY A 73 10.85 5.29 4.94
C GLY A 73 11.67 6.49 5.38
N GLU A 74 12.01 7.34 4.45
CA GLU A 74 12.87 8.49 4.66
C GLU A 74 12.12 9.79 4.40
N ILE A 75 12.46 10.84 5.16
CA ILE A 75 12.08 12.24 4.89
C ILE A 75 13.31 12.94 4.32
N ALA A 76 13.14 13.60 3.19
CA ALA A 76 14.18 14.40 2.56
C ALA A 76 14.58 15.61 3.43
N ASN A 77 15.68 16.26 3.06
CA ASN A 77 16.22 17.42 3.80
C ASN A 77 15.29 18.64 3.86
N ASP A 78 14.24 18.68 3.02
CA ASP A 78 13.20 19.71 3.08
C ASP A 78 12.22 19.52 4.26
N GLY A 79 12.35 18.39 4.97
CA GLY A 79 11.49 18.00 6.09
C GLY A 79 10.04 17.67 5.69
N ARG A 80 9.74 17.61 4.39
CA ARG A 80 8.38 17.47 3.86
C ARG A 80 8.20 16.32 2.86
N THR A 81 9.18 16.15 1.96
CA THR A 81 9.12 15.08 0.96
C THR A 81 9.50 13.76 1.60
N PHE A 82 8.70 12.73 1.41
CA PHE A 82 8.97 11.40 1.96
C PHE A 82 8.87 10.31 0.90
N SER A 83 9.57 9.22 1.15
CA SER A 83 9.49 7.98 0.37
C SER A 83 9.51 6.77 1.28
N ILE A 84 8.65 5.80 1.00
CA ILE A 84 8.53 4.53 1.73
C ILE A 84 8.50 3.41 0.69
N GLN A 85 9.33 2.38 0.88
CA GLN A 85 9.36 1.23 -0.01
C GLN A 85 9.30 -0.06 0.81
N SER A 86 8.52 -1.02 0.32
CA SER A 86 8.41 -2.35 0.92
C SER A 86 8.34 -3.42 -0.16
N ASP A 87 9.07 -4.51 0.03
CA ASP A 87 9.03 -5.70 -0.83
C ASP A 87 8.47 -6.87 -0.03
N VAL A 88 7.41 -7.50 -0.55
CA VAL A 88 6.72 -8.62 0.10
C VAL A 88 6.55 -9.78 -0.88
N GLN A 89 6.92 -10.98 -0.45
CA GLN A 89 6.57 -12.19 -1.20
C GLN A 89 5.17 -12.66 -0.78
N VAL A 90 4.32 -12.87 -1.78
CA VAL A 90 2.94 -13.33 -1.57
C VAL A 90 2.76 -14.68 -2.26
N THR A 91 2.42 -15.70 -1.47
CA THR A 91 2.05 -17.02 -2.01
C THR A 91 0.59 -16.96 -2.45
N ILE A 92 0.37 -17.06 -3.74
CA ILE A 92 -0.97 -17.07 -4.37
C ILE A 92 -1.55 -18.48 -4.36
N SER A 93 -0.72 -19.47 -4.69
CA SER A 93 -1.08 -20.87 -4.63
C SER A 93 0.10 -21.75 -4.25
N GLU A 94 -0.17 -22.78 -3.46
CA GLU A 94 0.83 -23.77 -3.07
C GLU A 94 1.17 -24.72 -4.23
N PRO A 95 2.39 -25.30 -4.25
CA PRO A 95 2.73 -26.34 -5.20
C PRO A 95 1.77 -27.54 -5.09
N GLY A 96 1.40 -28.11 -6.22
CA GLY A 96 0.51 -29.28 -6.21
C GLY A 96 0.33 -29.92 -7.59
N ARG A 97 -0.04 -31.21 -7.60
CA ARG A 97 -0.33 -31.96 -8.82
C ARG A 97 0.79 -31.93 -9.86
N GLY A 98 2.05 -31.88 -9.42
CA GLY A 98 3.21 -31.85 -10.31
C GLY A 98 3.51 -30.48 -10.93
N ARG A 99 2.85 -29.40 -10.46
CA ARG A 99 3.09 -28.02 -10.88
C ARG A 99 3.71 -27.22 -9.73
N PRO A 100 4.63 -26.28 -10.01
CA PRO A 100 5.05 -25.27 -9.04
C PRO A 100 3.85 -24.46 -8.57
N GLY A 101 3.93 -23.94 -7.34
CA GLY A 101 2.98 -22.93 -6.86
C GLY A 101 3.20 -21.57 -7.53
N CYS A 102 2.26 -20.69 -7.35
CA CYS A 102 2.42 -19.28 -7.74
C CYS A 102 2.87 -18.45 -6.54
N VAL A 103 4.06 -17.86 -6.63
CA VAL A 103 4.58 -16.86 -5.69
C VAL A 103 4.89 -15.60 -6.47
N VAL A 104 4.40 -14.47 -5.99
CA VAL A 104 4.66 -13.16 -6.57
C VAL A 104 5.46 -12.30 -5.59
N MET A 105 6.37 -11.50 -6.12
CA MET A 105 6.96 -10.37 -5.42
C MET A 105 6.04 -9.17 -5.61
N ARG A 106 5.54 -8.61 -4.51
CA ARG A 106 4.86 -7.33 -4.48
C ARG A 106 5.82 -6.28 -3.95
N ARG A 107 5.98 -5.20 -4.70
CA ARG A 107 6.67 -3.99 -4.25
C ARG A 107 5.66 -2.89 -4.07
N ASP A 108 5.69 -2.27 -2.91
CA ASP A 108 4.87 -1.13 -2.54
C ASP A 108 5.77 0.11 -2.45
N ASP A 109 5.49 1.14 -3.23
CA ASP A 109 6.22 2.40 -3.23
C ASP A 109 5.23 3.53 -2.92
N ALA A 110 5.42 4.20 -1.77
CA ALA A 110 4.68 5.40 -1.41
C ALA A 110 5.62 6.61 -1.43
N GLU A 111 5.26 7.64 -2.17
CA GLU A 111 5.98 8.92 -2.20
C GLU A 111 4.99 10.04 -1.93
N GLY A 112 5.41 11.06 -1.18
CA GLY A 112 4.51 12.15 -0.89
C GLY A 112 5.18 13.38 -0.34
N LYS A 113 4.36 14.40 -0.14
CA LYS A 113 4.78 15.69 0.41
C LYS A 113 3.81 16.12 1.50
N LEU A 114 4.36 16.33 2.68
CA LEU A 114 3.66 16.87 3.84
C LEU A 114 3.35 18.36 3.63
N SER A 115 2.24 18.86 4.15
CA SER A 115 1.87 20.26 4.09
C SER A 115 2.83 21.15 4.87
N ASP A 116 3.50 20.62 5.90
CA ASP A 116 4.46 21.31 6.73
C ASP A 116 5.67 20.43 7.07
N SER A 117 6.80 21.05 7.44
CA SER A 117 8.02 20.36 7.90
C SER A 117 8.08 20.16 9.42
N GLY A 118 7.21 20.81 10.17
CA GLY A 118 7.10 20.71 11.63
C GLY A 118 6.15 19.59 12.06
N ASP A 119 5.58 19.73 13.26
CA ASP A 119 4.64 18.76 13.83
C ASP A 119 3.18 19.07 13.46
N ASP A 120 2.94 20.20 12.78
CA ASP A 120 1.64 20.72 12.37
C ASP A 120 1.23 20.29 10.96
N VAL A 121 1.42 19.01 10.65
CA VAL A 121 1.08 18.48 9.33
C VAL A 121 -0.45 18.24 9.25
N GLU A 122 -1.14 19.13 8.52
CA GLU A 122 -2.61 19.04 8.34
C GLU A 122 -3.01 18.12 7.20
N SER A 123 -2.14 17.96 6.21
CA SER A 123 -2.41 17.13 5.04
C SER A 123 -1.12 16.63 4.39
N PHE A 124 -1.27 15.68 3.50
CA PHE A 124 -0.24 15.30 2.55
C PHE A 124 -0.85 14.94 1.21
N GLU A 125 -0.07 15.10 0.16
CA GLU A 125 -0.38 14.62 -1.19
C GLU A 125 0.72 13.68 -1.64
N GLY A 126 0.39 12.70 -2.46
CA GLY A 126 1.40 11.75 -2.90
C GLY A 126 0.89 10.70 -3.88
N THR A 127 1.65 9.65 -4.01
CA THR A 127 1.31 8.49 -4.82
C THR A 127 1.60 7.20 -4.06
N LEU A 128 0.83 6.16 -4.33
CA LEU A 128 1.08 4.80 -3.86
C LEU A 128 1.02 3.87 -5.07
N SER A 129 2.12 3.18 -5.30
CA SER A 129 2.25 2.24 -6.40
C SER A 129 2.44 0.83 -5.86
N PHE A 130 1.78 -0.14 -6.49
CA PHE A 130 1.99 -1.56 -6.26
C PHE A 130 2.49 -2.19 -7.54
N SER A 131 3.61 -2.91 -7.48
CA SER A 131 4.15 -3.65 -8.62
C SER A 131 4.20 -5.13 -8.28
N TYR A 132 3.78 -5.97 -9.22
CA TYR A 132 3.71 -7.41 -9.06
C TYR A 132 4.55 -8.10 -10.13
N ALA A 133 5.38 -9.06 -9.72
CA ALA A 133 6.16 -9.90 -10.62
C ALA A 133 6.19 -11.34 -10.11
N ALA A 134 6.09 -12.32 -11.01
CA ALA A 134 6.25 -13.72 -10.62
C ALA A 134 7.68 -13.97 -10.13
N VAL A 135 7.82 -14.68 -9.02
CA VAL A 135 9.13 -15.15 -8.54
C VAL A 135 9.63 -16.25 -9.47
N SER A 136 10.93 -16.27 -9.74
CA SER A 136 11.53 -17.27 -10.61
C SER A 136 11.17 -18.69 -10.17
N GLY A 137 10.74 -19.53 -11.13
CA GLY A 137 10.30 -20.91 -10.86
C GLY A 137 8.83 -21.04 -10.44
N SER A 138 8.08 -19.94 -10.32
CA SER A 138 6.64 -19.96 -10.04
C SER A 138 5.83 -20.22 -11.31
N ASP A 139 4.69 -20.93 -11.16
CA ASP A 139 3.67 -21.08 -12.20
C ASP A 139 2.41 -20.28 -11.81
N CYS A 140 2.30 -19.07 -12.34
CA CYS A 140 1.20 -18.15 -12.07
C CYS A 140 0.13 -18.14 -13.19
N SER A 141 0.10 -19.14 -14.07
CA SER A 141 -0.81 -19.16 -15.22
C SER A 141 -2.29 -19.11 -14.84
N ASP A 142 -2.67 -19.66 -13.67
CA ASP A 142 -4.06 -19.65 -13.18
C ASP A 142 -4.45 -18.29 -12.54
N TRP A 143 -3.47 -17.41 -12.27
CA TRP A 143 -3.70 -16.09 -11.69
C TRP A 143 -3.72 -14.98 -12.74
N VAL A 144 -3.25 -15.28 -13.95
CA VAL A 144 -3.10 -14.36 -15.08
C VAL A 144 -4.15 -14.64 -16.16
N GLY A 145 -4.62 -13.59 -16.83
CA GLY A 145 -5.52 -13.65 -17.97
C GLY A 145 -6.96 -13.26 -17.64
N SER A 146 -7.87 -13.37 -18.60
CA SER A 146 -9.24 -12.87 -18.53
C SER A 146 -10.12 -13.47 -17.42
N GLN A 147 -9.73 -14.58 -16.84
CA GLN A 147 -10.38 -15.21 -15.69
C GLN A 147 -9.52 -15.17 -14.43
N GLY A 148 -8.32 -14.60 -14.52
CA GLY A 148 -7.39 -14.42 -13.43
C GLY A 148 -7.66 -13.15 -12.62
N ALA A 149 -6.83 -12.93 -11.61
CA ALA A 149 -6.88 -11.71 -10.79
C ALA A 149 -6.16 -10.53 -11.45
N VAL A 150 -5.30 -10.79 -12.43
CA VAL A 150 -4.56 -9.81 -13.23
C VAL A 150 -4.51 -10.22 -14.69
N ASP A 151 -4.44 -9.25 -15.59
CA ASP A 151 -4.37 -9.51 -17.03
C ASP A 151 -2.99 -10.07 -17.45
N SER A 152 -1.93 -9.62 -16.78
CA SER A 152 -0.55 -10.03 -17.07
C SER A 152 0.37 -9.86 -15.86
N LEU A 153 1.53 -10.52 -15.88
CA LEU A 153 2.68 -10.28 -15.02
C LEU A 153 3.94 -10.08 -15.87
N PRO A 154 4.82 -9.13 -15.53
CA PRO A 154 4.68 -8.16 -14.45
C PRO A 154 3.61 -7.11 -14.72
N CYS A 155 3.02 -6.55 -13.67
CA CYS A 155 2.06 -5.47 -13.78
C CYS A 155 2.14 -4.52 -12.59
N SER A 156 1.48 -3.36 -12.69
CA SER A 156 1.46 -2.35 -11.63
C SER A 156 0.13 -1.60 -11.57
N LEU A 157 -0.16 -1.09 -10.38
CA LEU A 157 -1.26 -0.17 -10.06
C LEU A 157 -0.65 1.08 -9.44
N ARG A 158 -1.22 2.25 -9.73
CA ARG A 158 -0.83 3.51 -9.09
C ARG A 158 -2.05 4.30 -8.69
N TYR A 159 -2.03 4.78 -7.46
CA TYR A 159 -3.02 5.69 -6.90
C TYR A 159 -2.39 7.05 -6.62
N ASP A 160 -3.09 8.12 -6.95
CA ASP A 160 -2.81 9.45 -6.43
C ASP A 160 -3.51 9.58 -5.07
N LEU A 161 -2.79 10.06 -4.07
CA LEU A 161 -3.23 10.13 -2.68
C LEU A 161 -3.50 11.58 -2.24
N ASP A 162 -4.60 11.77 -1.52
CA ASP A 162 -4.94 12.98 -0.76
C ASP A 162 -5.22 12.55 0.68
N GLY A 163 -4.33 12.90 1.61
CA GLY A 163 -4.44 12.62 3.04
C GLY A 163 -4.81 13.87 3.82
N LYS A 164 -5.89 13.79 4.62
CA LYS A 164 -6.36 14.89 5.48
C LYS A 164 -6.36 14.45 6.93
N ARG A 165 -5.82 15.30 7.80
CA ARG A 165 -5.76 15.02 9.23
C ARG A 165 -7.16 14.84 9.80
N MET A 166 -7.33 13.78 10.58
CA MET A 166 -8.62 13.43 11.20
C MET A 166 -8.84 14.17 12.51
N ASP A 167 -7.77 14.38 13.28
CA ASP A 167 -7.82 15.02 14.58
C ASP A 167 -7.43 16.49 14.43
N PRO A 168 -8.39 17.43 14.50
CA PRO A 168 -8.04 18.84 14.60
C PRO A 168 -7.25 19.06 15.90
N LYS A 169 -6.14 19.76 15.84
CA LYS A 169 -5.41 20.18 17.04
C LYS A 169 -6.37 20.92 17.99
N LYS A 170 -6.32 20.52 19.24
CA LYS A 170 -6.96 21.26 20.34
C LYS A 170 -6.16 22.51 20.68
#